data_eb1e33f084a81183f7c7ce44cc83b0e9
#
_entry.id   eb1e33f084a81183f7c7ce44cc83b0e9
#
_cell.length_a   1.000
_cell.length_b   1.000
_cell.length_c   1.000
_cell.angle_alpha   90.00
_cell.angle_beta   90.00
_cell.angle_gamma   90.00
#
_symmetry.space_group_name_H-M   'P 1'
#
loop_
_entity.id
_entity.type
_entity.pdbx_description
1 polymer ?
#
loop_
_entity_poly.entity_id
_entity_poly.type
_entity_poly.pdbx_seq_one_letter_code
_entity_poly.pdbx_strand_id
1 'polypeptide(L)'
;MNLRPFCLLLGFVLLGTNPVLAGYTYKEDDTRLVNGVLYDINGDPVTGTYEVFYENNIRKSLMPYVNGILNGVGSLYNEKGVKEADMPFVDGKAEGIALVYYEDGRLKEKIPYRNGKINGVMRTFFENGNVKERISYDADVRSGPAKSYYEDGSLKEVYAYADGKKEGAATVYFYDGSVAEELRYSGDIIVGERNVYYKSGNLKSRILYEFGRKNGNMQNYYEDGKLAAVIPYKDDKIEGEGAFYKEDGTLDLTVNYKDSIRDGAAKAYYPDGKVKLAANYQNDLKNGTETEYFESGAVKTEMPYVDGIVNGVGREYYETSGLKMEMTYVDAVANGTAKFYDQDGKLSAEANYKDGKKDGTQKDYDKNGRLVAESNYVKDVLDGEYKEFYEDGKVKSTASYANGILEGLTLVYDTAGNLSYEIPYVNNRKEGKVKRYYPGGELMGEVTYEKGKKHGMLDAYNKDGTLMAKVLFNKDEAIKGYSLNHGKDPVLMSEEELKLINEAY
;
A
#
# COMPACT_ATOMS: atom_id res chain seq x y z
N MET A 1 10.00 -36.66 10.76
CA MET A 1 9.88 -37.80 9.83
C MET A 1 9.71 -39.03 10.65
N ASN A 2 8.55 -39.71 10.56
CA ASN A 2 8.24 -40.82 11.44
C ASN A 2 9.02 -42.07 11.04
N LEU A 3 10.04 -42.44 11.83
CA LEU A 3 10.79 -43.72 11.73
C LEU A 3 9.97 -44.94 12.20
N ARG A 4 8.64 -44.87 12.08
CA ARG A 4 7.72 -45.86 12.63
C ARG A 4 7.44 -47.17 11.87
N PRO A 5 7.82 -47.38 10.58
CA PRO A 5 7.43 -48.64 9.94
C PRO A 5 8.17 -49.89 10.46
N PHE A 6 9.44 -49.75 10.88
CA PHE A 6 10.24 -50.91 11.30
C PHE A 6 10.02 -51.39 12.73
N CYS A 7 9.76 -50.47 13.66
CA CYS A 7 9.49 -50.85 15.06
C CYS A 7 8.08 -51.41 15.31
N LEU A 8 7.09 -51.03 14.48
CA LEU A 8 5.70 -51.49 14.64
C LEU A 8 5.45 -52.87 14.01
N LEU A 9 6.29 -53.35 13.06
CA LEU A 9 6.14 -54.66 12.45
C LEU A 9 6.76 -55.78 13.28
N LEU A 10 7.71 -55.48 14.19
CA LEU A 10 8.26 -56.47 15.13
C LEU A 10 7.31 -56.79 16.30
N GLY A 11 6.26 -55.99 16.51
CA GLY A 11 5.29 -56.20 17.59
C GLY A 11 4.07 -57.05 17.25
N PHE A 12 3.89 -57.47 15.98
CA PHE A 12 2.70 -58.21 15.53
C PHE A 12 3.01 -59.59 14.92
N VAL A 13 4.25 -60.08 15.01
CA VAL A 13 4.57 -61.44 14.61
C VAL A 13 4.68 -62.31 15.86
N LEU A 14 3.55 -62.64 16.43
CA LEU A 14 3.45 -63.63 17.50
C LEU A 14 2.27 -64.53 17.22
N LEU A 15 2.55 -65.77 17.04
CA LEU A 15 1.84 -67.03 17.24
C LEU A 15 1.71 -67.90 16.00
N GLY A 16 2.28 -69.09 16.15
CA GLY A 16 1.98 -70.30 15.39
C GLY A 16 3.12 -71.01 14.73
N THR A 17 3.37 -72.14 14.94
CA THR A 17 4.25 -73.26 15.16
C THR A 17 4.71 -74.01 13.88
N ASN A 18 5.91 -74.37 13.62
CA ASN A 18 6.73 -75.61 13.48
C ASN A 18 7.69 -75.79 12.27
N PRO A 19 8.60 -76.76 12.24
CA PRO A 19 10.03 -76.66 11.97
C PRO A 19 10.51 -77.20 10.62
N VAL A 20 11.84 -77.09 10.28
CA VAL A 20 12.87 -78.06 9.87
C VAL A 20 14.01 -77.47 9.07
N LEU A 21 15.29 -77.75 9.33
CA LEU A 21 16.62 -77.82 8.72
C LEU A 21 17.01 -76.80 7.56
N ALA A 22 18.32 -76.56 7.40
CA ALA A 22 18.94 -75.63 6.43
C ALA A 22 18.29 -75.72 5.03
N GLY A 23 17.64 -74.60 4.61
CA GLY A 23 16.92 -74.49 3.32
C GLY A 23 15.40 -74.60 3.41
N TYR A 24 14.85 -74.78 4.57
CA TYR A 24 13.40 -74.89 4.78
C TYR A 24 12.73 -73.53 5.05
N THR A 25 11.50 -73.46 4.58
CA THR A 25 10.66 -72.26 4.75
C THR A 25 9.59 -72.59 5.77
N TYR A 26 9.46 -71.77 6.80
CA TYR A 26 8.48 -71.88 7.86
C TYR A 26 7.37 -70.85 7.68
N LYS A 27 6.12 -71.19 8.03
CA LYS A 27 5.00 -70.26 8.02
C LYS A 27 4.54 -69.91 9.42
N GLU A 28 3.69 -68.87 9.53
CA GLU A 28 3.24 -68.34 10.81
C GLU A 28 2.60 -69.39 11.71
N ASP A 29 1.79 -70.30 11.15
CA ASP A 29 1.11 -71.36 11.85
C ASP A 29 2.06 -72.50 12.32
N ASP A 30 3.28 -72.55 11.82
CA ASP A 30 4.25 -73.60 12.06
C ASP A 30 5.28 -73.27 13.16
N THR A 31 5.19 -72.12 13.87
CA THR A 31 6.26 -71.66 14.77
C THR A 31 5.74 -70.94 16.02
N ARG A 32 6.60 -70.84 17.05
CA ARG A 32 6.31 -70.12 18.28
C ARG A 32 7.53 -69.32 18.76
N LEU A 33 7.34 -68.05 19.01
CA LEU A 33 8.40 -67.20 19.61
C LEU A 33 8.31 -67.25 21.14
N VAL A 34 9.39 -67.61 21.79
CA VAL A 34 9.50 -67.66 23.25
C VAL A 34 10.80 -66.99 23.68
N ASN A 35 10.69 -65.90 24.45
CA ASN A 35 11.84 -65.11 24.94
C ASN A 35 12.81 -64.66 23.83
N GLY A 36 12.29 -64.30 22.64
CA GLY A 36 13.10 -63.85 21.51
C GLY A 36 13.72 -64.97 20.68
N VAL A 37 13.45 -66.26 21.02
CA VAL A 37 13.89 -67.41 20.23
C VAL A 37 12.70 -68.05 19.54
N LEU A 38 12.79 -68.22 18.23
CA LEU A 38 11.76 -68.85 17.41
C LEU A 38 11.94 -70.39 17.43
N TYR A 39 10.91 -71.05 17.88
CA TYR A 39 10.86 -72.52 17.99
C TYR A 39 9.84 -73.04 16.96
N ASP A 40 10.11 -74.24 16.60
CA ASP A 40 9.24 -75.07 15.78
C ASP A 40 8.12 -75.75 16.57
N ILE A 41 7.19 -76.56 15.96
CA ILE A 41 6.12 -77.33 16.66
C ILE A 41 6.68 -78.44 17.52
N ASN A 42 7.85 -78.98 17.16
CA ASN A 42 8.48 -80.04 17.97
C ASN A 42 9.24 -79.40 19.15
N GLY A 43 9.38 -78.10 19.21
CA GLY A 43 10.12 -77.36 20.23
C GLY A 43 11.61 -77.20 19.92
N ASP A 44 12.00 -77.42 18.65
CA ASP A 44 13.39 -77.19 18.17
C ASP A 44 13.61 -75.76 17.72
N PRO A 45 14.78 -75.13 18.03
CA PRO A 45 15.08 -73.80 17.55
C PRO A 45 15.16 -73.73 16.00
N VAL A 46 14.41 -72.83 15.39
CA VAL A 46 14.33 -72.69 13.94
C VAL A 46 15.69 -72.32 13.32
N THR A 47 16.11 -73.08 12.30
CA THR A 47 17.23 -72.71 11.42
C THR A 47 16.74 -72.79 10.00
N GLY A 48 16.60 -71.61 9.34
CA GLY A 48 16.06 -71.45 7.99
C GLY A 48 15.32 -70.13 7.79
N THR A 49 14.46 -70.09 6.84
CA THR A 49 13.72 -68.88 6.51
C THR A 49 12.27 -68.96 7.02
N TYR A 50 11.86 -67.97 7.77
CA TYR A 50 10.49 -67.79 8.24
C TYR A 50 9.74 -66.82 7.31
N GLU A 51 8.60 -67.23 6.76
CA GLU A 51 7.79 -66.47 5.82
C GLU A 51 6.40 -66.17 6.40
N VAL A 52 5.98 -64.90 6.23
CA VAL A 52 4.61 -64.45 6.52
C VAL A 52 3.98 -63.99 5.19
N PHE A 53 2.69 -64.27 5.03
CA PHE A 53 1.94 -63.91 3.83
C PHE A 53 0.77 -62.99 4.21
N TYR A 54 0.36 -62.14 3.25
CA TYR A 54 -0.89 -61.42 3.30
C TYR A 54 -2.08 -62.37 2.99
N GLU A 55 -3.30 -61.93 3.28
CA GLU A 55 -4.52 -62.71 3.00
C GLU A 55 -4.67 -63.11 1.50
N ASN A 56 -4.11 -62.29 0.60
CA ASN A 56 -4.06 -62.55 -0.84
C ASN A 56 -2.94 -63.55 -1.26
N ASN A 57 -2.30 -64.18 -0.32
CA ASN A 57 -1.21 -65.14 -0.52
C ASN A 57 0.08 -64.56 -1.14
N ILE A 58 0.25 -63.22 -1.07
CA ILE A 58 1.49 -62.54 -1.41
C ILE A 58 2.38 -62.51 -0.19
N ARG A 59 3.70 -62.78 -0.37
CA ARG A 59 4.68 -62.74 0.71
C ARG A 59 4.74 -61.34 1.32
N LYS A 60 4.57 -61.26 2.64
CA LYS A 60 4.67 -60.06 3.46
C LYS A 60 6.06 -59.86 4.03
N SER A 61 6.65 -60.96 4.55
CA SER A 61 8.00 -60.90 5.07
C SER A 61 8.74 -62.23 4.83
N LEU A 62 10.06 -62.13 4.80
CA LEU A 62 10.99 -63.24 4.78
C LEU A 62 12.09 -62.93 5.77
N MET A 63 12.20 -63.77 6.83
CA MET A 63 13.11 -63.57 7.95
C MET A 63 14.01 -64.77 8.17
N PRO A 64 15.35 -64.65 8.06
CA PRO A 64 16.28 -65.72 8.28
C PRO A 64 16.54 -65.93 9.79
N TYR A 65 16.52 -67.17 10.23
CA TYR A 65 16.83 -67.56 11.57
C TYR A 65 17.94 -68.61 11.61
N VAL A 66 18.80 -68.52 12.63
CA VAL A 66 19.82 -69.53 12.94
C VAL A 66 19.69 -69.86 14.42
N ASN A 67 19.43 -71.13 14.75
CA ASN A 67 19.19 -71.59 16.13
C ASN A 67 18.09 -70.76 16.85
N GLY A 68 17.00 -70.43 16.17
CA GLY A 68 15.88 -69.60 16.63
C GLY A 68 16.11 -68.11 16.77
N ILE A 69 17.28 -67.63 16.39
CA ILE A 69 17.65 -66.22 16.49
C ILE A 69 17.76 -65.62 15.07
N LEU A 70 17.20 -64.40 14.87
CA LEU A 70 17.34 -63.67 13.61
C LEU A 70 18.82 -63.51 13.26
N ASN A 71 19.22 -64.01 12.08
CA ASN A 71 20.58 -63.93 11.61
C ASN A 71 20.61 -63.98 10.08
N GLY A 72 21.10 -62.91 9.44
CA GLY A 72 21.06 -62.74 7.99
C GLY A 72 20.19 -61.55 7.59
N VAL A 73 19.76 -61.49 6.32
CA VAL A 73 18.97 -60.36 5.78
C VAL A 73 17.50 -60.72 5.74
N GLY A 74 16.69 -60.06 6.57
CA GLY A 74 15.25 -60.09 6.50
C GLY A 74 14.70 -59.15 5.44
N SER A 75 13.66 -59.55 4.71
CA SER A 75 13.01 -58.72 3.67
C SER A 75 11.54 -58.50 3.96
N LEU A 76 11.06 -57.31 3.66
CA LEU A 76 9.64 -56.91 3.74
C LEU A 76 9.10 -56.62 2.35
N TYR A 77 7.80 -56.97 2.12
CA TYR A 77 7.11 -56.74 0.86
C TYR A 77 5.74 -56.16 1.16
N ASN A 78 5.19 -55.39 0.22
CA ASN A 78 3.83 -54.86 0.27
C ASN A 78 2.81 -55.87 -0.31
N GLU A 79 1.51 -55.53 -0.24
CA GLU A 79 0.42 -56.37 -0.74
C GLU A 79 0.44 -56.62 -2.25
N LYS A 80 1.26 -55.89 -3.00
CA LYS A 80 1.52 -56.09 -4.45
C LYS A 80 2.72 -57.00 -4.70
N GLY A 81 3.43 -57.43 -3.66
CA GLY A 81 4.65 -58.24 -3.75
C GLY A 81 5.92 -57.45 -4.06
N VAL A 82 5.83 -56.12 -4.00
CA VAL A 82 7.01 -55.26 -4.20
C VAL A 82 7.81 -55.21 -2.91
N LYS A 83 9.14 -55.38 -3.01
CA LYS A 83 10.05 -55.30 -1.86
C LYS A 83 10.07 -53.86 -1.34
N GLU A 84 9.79 -53.72 -0.03
CA GLU A 84 9.82 -52.44 0.69
C GLU A 84 11.11 -52.20 1.43
N ALA A 85 11.69 -53.28 2.00
CA ALA A 85 12.93 -53.17 2.78
C ALA A 85 13.72 -54.46 2.86
N ASP A 86 15.04 -54.31 3.06
CA ASP A 86 15.97 -55.33 3.52
C ASP A 86 16.62 -54.85 4.81
N MET A 87 16.63 -55.72 5.82
CA MET A 87 17.20 -55.45 7.14
C MET A 87 18.18 -56.56 7.53
N PRO A 88 19.48 -56.27 7.65
CA PRO A 88 20.46 -57.25 8.14
C PRO A 88 20.40 -57.41 9.65
N PHE A 89 20.49 -58.67 10.09
CA PHE A 89 20.50 -59.05 11.50
C PHE A 89 21.71 -59.92 11.84
N VAL A 90 22.24 -59.70 13.03
CA VAL A 90 23.28 -60.56 13.63
C VAL A 90 22.85 -60.77 15.09
N ASP A 91 22.75 -62.05 15.50
CA ASP A 91 22.35 -62.45 16.85
C ASP A 91 21.10 -61.72 17.37
N GLY A 92 20.06 -61.64 16.50
CA GLY A 92 18.76 -61.03 16.81
C GLY A 92 18.73 -59.51 16.80
N LYS A 93 19.84 -58.84 16.52
CA LYS A 93 19.93 -57.38 16.48
C LYS A 93 20.19 -56.91 15.05
N ALA A 94 19.60 -55.77 14.67
CA ALA A 94 19.93 -55.10 13.43
C ALA A 94 21.42 -54.73 13.43
N GLU A 95 22.17 -55.19 12.42
CA GLU A 95 23.60 -54.97 12.30
C GLU A 95 23.98 -54.84 10.82
N GLY A 96 24.58 -53.72 10.40
CA GLY A 96 24.93 -53.45 9.00
C GLY A 96 24.02 -52.38 8.38
N ILE A 97 23.82 -52.46 7.07
CA ILE A 97 23.07 -51.41 6.31
C ILE A 97 21.69 -51.99 5.94
N ALA A 98 20.63 -51.43 6.49
CA ALA A 98 19.28 -51.66 6.03
C ALA A 98 19.01 -50.83 4.77
N LEU A 99 18.25 -51.40 3.82
CA LEU A 99 17.83 -50.78 2.58
C LEU A 99 16.31 -50.64 2.57
N VAL A 100 15.80 -49.48 2.21
CA VAL A 100 14.38 -49.23 2.03
C VAL A 100 14.16 -48.80 0.56
N TYR A 101 13.08 -49.28 -0.04
CA TYR A 101 12.81 -49.09 -1.44
C TYR A 101 11.53 -48.31 -1.68
N TYR A 102 11.45 -47.64 -2.83
CA TYR A 102 10.20 -47.07 -3.38
C TYR A 102 9.31 -48.19 -3.97
N GLU A 103 8.07 -47.88 -4.29
CA GLU A 103 7.13 -48.85 -4.88
C GLU A 103 7.59 -49.41 -6.24
N ASP A 104 8.45 -48.69 -6.93
CA ASP A 104 9.04 -49.13 -8.22
C ASP A 104 10.33 -49.94 -8.06
N GLY A 105 10.74 -50.22 -6.82
CA GLY A 105 11.91 -51.01 -6.49
C GLY A 105 13.22 -50.22 -6.43
N ARG A 106 13.19 -48.92 -6.72
CA ARG A 106 14.37 -48.06 -6.57
C ARG A 106 14.70 -47.81 -5.10
N LEU A 107 15.97 -47.60 -4.83
CA LEU A 107 16.45 -47.37 -3.45
C LEU A 107 15.96 -46.00 -2.93
N LYS A 108 15.34 -46.06 -1.72
CA LYS A 108 14.82 -44.88 -1.03
C LYS A 108 15.69 -44.45 0.15
N GLU A 109 16.16 -45.45 0.95
CA GLU A 109 16.98 -45.16 2.12
C GLU A 109 18.08 -46.20 2.34
N LYS A 110 19.24 -45.79 2.88
CA LYS A 110 20.29 -46.63 3.46
C LYS A 110 20.47 -46.23 4.91
N ILE A 111 20.20 -47.16 5.80
CA ILE A 111 20.19 -46.92 7.26
C ILE A 111 21.24 -47.83 7.90
N PRO A 112 22.35 -47.27 8.41
CA PRO A 112 23.37 -48.05 9.09
C PRO A 112 22.89 -48.39 10.52
N TYR A 113 22.93 -49.68 10.85
CA TYR A 113 22.65 -50.21 12.20
C TYR A 113 23.90 -50.79 12.83
N ARG A 114 24.00 -50.58 14.15
CA ARG A 114 24.99 -51.23 15.00
C ARG A 114 24.35 -51.59 16.35
N ASN A 115 24.41 -52.88 16.73
CA ASN A 115 23.77 -53.39 17.95
C ASN A 115 22.27 -53.00 18.06
N GLY A 116 21.50 -53.03 16.96
CA GLY A 116 20.09 -52.72 16.93
C GLY A 116 19.74 -51.25 16.91
N LYS A 117 20.71 -50.35 16.91
CA LYS A 117 20.55 -48.90 16.88
C LYS A 117 21.09 -48.29 15.59
N ILE A 118 20.47 -47.22 15.11
CA ILE A 118 21.01 -46.45 13.97
C ILE A 118 22.34 -45.84 14.42
N ASN A 119 23.41 -46.15 13.70
CA ASN A 119 24.76 -45.67 14.01
C ASN A 119 25.56 -45.49 12.73
N GLY A 120 26.01 -44.27 12.44
CA GLY A 120 26.70 -43.89 11.21
C GLY A 120 25.89 -42.93 10.32
N VAL A 121 26.19 -42.89 9.01
CA VAL A 121 25.57 -41.95 8.09
C VAL A 121 24.38 -42.58 7.37
N MET A 122 23.17 -42.22 7.78
CA MET A 122 21.93 -42.51 7.05
C MET A 122 21.89 -41.69 5.74
N ARG A 123 21.43 -42.32 4.67
CA ARG A 123 21.22 -41.63 3.37
C ARG A 123 19.81 -41.88 2.90
N THR A 124 19.18 -40.84 2.45
CA THR A 124 17.93 -40.90 1.68
C THR A 124 18.18 -40.53 0.24
N PHE A 125 17.35 -41.01 -0.68
CA PHE A 125 17.52 -40.82 -2.10
C PHE A 125 16.24 -40.29 -2.71
N PHE A 126 16.36 -39.51 -3.80
CA PHE A 126 15.25 -39.17 -4.67
C PHE A 126 14.88 -40.37 -5.56
N GLU A 127 13.72 -40.33 -6.21
CA GLU A 127 13.30 -41.38 -7.15
C GLU A 127 14.22 -41.51 -8.36
N ASN A 128 14.97 -40.47 -8.76
CA ASN A 128 15.98 -40.54 -9.82
C ASN A 128 17.28 -41.22 -9.36
N GLY A 129 17.38 -41.63 -8.09
CA GLY A 129 18.55 -42.30 -7.52
C GLY A 129 19.61 -41.36 -6.93
N ASN A 130 19.50 -40.06 -7.11
CA ASN A 130 20.42 -39.11 -6.49
C ASN A 130 20.17 -39.01 -4.96
N VAL A 131 21.25 -38.73 -4.22
CA VAL A 131 21.17 -38.58 -2.77
C VAL A 131 20.34 -37.35 -2.44
N LYS A 132 19.35 -37.48 -1.57
CA LYS A 132 18.50 -36.39 -1.06
C LYS A 132 19.05 -35.82 0.24
N GLU A 133 19.43 -36.71 1.18
CA GLU A 133 20.00 -36.28 2.46
C GLU A 133 21.07 -37.27 2.95
N ARG A 134 21.99 -36.75 3.75
CA ARG A 134 22.95 -37.51 4.55
C ARG A 134 22.89 -36.97 5.96
N ILE A 135 22.58 -37.82 6.93
CA ILE A 135 22.47 -37.42 8.35
C ILE A 135 23.27 -38.40 9.17
N SER A 136 24.15 -37.89 10.02
CA SER A 136 24.91 -38.72 10.96
C SER A 136 24.08 -39.00 12.16
N TYR A 137 24.19 -40.28 12.64
CA TYR A 137 23.54 -40.80 13.86
C TYR A 137 24.57 -41.45 14.76
N ASP A 138 24.36 -41.30 16.07
CA ASP A 138 25.02 -42.05 17.10
C ASP A 138 23.95 -42.65 18.02
N ALA A 139 23.84 -43.98 18.07
CA ALA A 139 22.91 -44.76 18.88
C ALA A 139 21.44 -44.23 18.85
N ASP A 140 20.86 -44.03 17.61
CA ASP A 140 19.54 -43.51 17.29
C ASP A 140 19.39 -41.99 17.39
N VAL A 141 20.39 -41.27 17.89
CA VAL A 141 20.36 -39.83 18.03
C VAL A 141 21.10 -39.19 16.88
N ARG A 142 20.51 -38.16 16.21
CA ARG A 142 21.19 -37.38 15.22
C ARG A 142 22.37 -36.65 15.85
N SER A 143 23.58 -36.88 15.32
CA SER A 143 24.80 -36.35 15.92
C SER A 143 25.87 -36.17 14.83
N GLY A 144 26.42 -34.95 14.71
CA GLY A 144 27.43 -34.62 13.70
C GLY A 144 26.87 -34.06 12.42
N PRO A 145 27.65 -34.08 11.34
CA PRO A 145 27.31 -33.38 10.09
C PRO A 145 26.10 -33.98 9.37
N ALA A 146 25.31 -33.08 8.78
CA ALA A 146 24.20 -33.38 7.90
C ALA A 146 24.29 -32.55 6.60
N LYS A 147 23.82 -33.11 5.50
CA LYS A 147 23.77 -32.45 4.18
C LYS A 147 22.48 -32.80 3.47
N SER A 148 21.84 -31.83 2.87
CA SER A 148 20.75 -32.05 1.91
C SER A 148 21.19 -31.65 0.51
N TYR A 149 20.54 -32.21 -0.48
CA TYR A 149 20.87 -32.01 -1.90
C TYR A 149 19.61 -31.70 -2.70
N TYR A 150 19.75 -31.03 -3.79
CA TYR A 150 18.74 -30.90 -4.81
C TYR A 150 18.56 -32.19 -5.61
N GLU A 151 17.53 -32.29 -6.42
CA GLU A 151 17.20 -33.51 -7.16
C GLU A 151 18.23 -33.86 -8.24
N ASP A 152 19.00 -32.88 -8.75
CA ASP A 152 20.14 -33.10 -9.68
C ASP A 152 21.39 -33.60 -8.97
N GLY A 153 21.41 -33.60 -7.64
CA GLY A 153 22.54 -34.00 -6.81
C GLY A 153 23.44 -32.84 -6.38
N SER A 154 23.14 -31.58 -6.78
CA SER A 154 23.86 -30.42 -6.27
C SER A 154 23.57 -30.18 -4.79
N LEU A 155 24.54 -29.61 -4.06
CA LEU A 155 24.43 -29.37 -2.62
C LEU A 155 23.40 -28.28 -2.33
N LYS A 156 22.46 -28.56 -1.41
CA LYS A 156 21.40 -27.62 -0.99
C LYS A 156 21.65 -26.99 0.38
N GLU A 157 22.05 -27.80 1.37
CA GLU A 157 22.27 -27.32 2.73
C GLU A 157 23.33 -28.14 3.42
N VAL A 158 24.18 -27.47 4.20
CA VAL A 158 25.13 -28.09 5.15
C VAL A 158 24.79 -27.57 6.53
N TYR A 159 24.66 -28.51 7.49
CA TYR A 159 24.38 -28.21 8.88
C TYR A 159 24.85 -29.36 9.78
N ALA A 160 24.70 -29.23 11.10
CA ALA A 160 25.09 -30.28 12.04
C ALA A 160 24.01 -30.48 13.11
N TYR A 161 24.06 -31.66 13.73
CA TYR A 161 23.26 -31.99 14.90
C TYR A 161 24.17 -32.27 16.10
N ALA A 162 23.67 -31.88 17.29
CA ALA A 162 24.17 -32.31 18.58
C ALA A 162 22.95 -32.74 19.43
N ASP A 163 22.99 -33.91 20.02
CA ASP A 163 21.90 -34.46 20.87
C ASP A 163 20.52 -34.41 20.20
N GLY A 164 20.46 -34.71 18.90
CA GLY A 164 19.24 -34.76 18.13
C GLY A 164 18.73 -33.41 17.59
N LYS A 165 19.34 -32.31 17.98
CA LYS A 165 18.98 -30.94 17.59
C LYS A 165 19.98 -30.31 16.66
N LYS A 166 19.54 -29.41 15.75
CA LYS A 166 20.45 -28.61 14.92
C LYS A 166 21.32 -27.73 15.83
N GLU A 167 22.61 -27.75 15.60
CA GLU A 167 23.61 -27.03 16.39
C GLU A 167 24.76 -26.53 15.48
N GLY A 168 25.24 -25.29 15.70
CA GLY A 168 26.38 -24.73 15.00
C GLY A 168 26.02 -24.04 13.70
N ALA A 169 27.01 -23.77 12.85
CA ALA A 169 26.84 -23.08 11.59
C ALA A 169 26.09 -23.94 10.55
N ALA A 170 25.25 -23.27 9.75
CA ALA A 170 24.57 -23.83 8.60
C ALA A 170 24.75 -22.92 7.40
N THR A 171 24.86 -23.54 6.22
CA THR A 171 24.97 -22.85 4.94
C THR A 171 23.97 -23.45 3.95
N VAL A 172 23.17 -22.60 3.33
CA VAL A 172 22.24 -22.95 2.26
C VAL A 172 22.83 -22.48 0.94
N TYR A 173 22.65 -23.26 -0.11
CA TYR A 173 23.17 -22.99 -1.43
C TYR A 173 22.04 -22.85 -2.44
N PHE A 174 22.23 -22.01 -3.45
CA PHE A 174 21.41 -22.01 -4.65
C PHE A 174 21.71 -23.26 -5.51
N TYR A 175 20.86 -23.48 -6.49
CA TYR A 175 20.96 -24.61 -7.41
C TYR A 175 22.27 -24.64 -8.23
N ASP A 176 22.90 -23.49 -8.45
CA ASP A 176 24.18 -23.33 -9.14
C ASP A 176 25.39 -23.52 -8.22
N GLY A 177 25.16 -23.80 -6.94
CA GLY A 177 26.19 -24.01 -5.93
C GLY A 177 26.70 -22.73 -5.25
N SER A 178 26.23 -21.54 -5.65
CA SER A 178 26.55 -20.31 -4.93
C SER A 178 25.84 -20.27 -3.56
N VAL A 179 26.41 -19.57 -2.60
CA VAL A 179 25.83 -19.44 -1.25
C VAL A 179 24.57 -18.60 -1.30
N ALA A 180 23.47 -19.13 -0.78
CA ALA A 180 22.19 -18.46 -0.64
C ALA A 180 21.99 -17.85 0.76
N GLU A 181 22.46 -18.59 1.79
CA GLU A 181 22.25 -18.20 3.17
C GLU A 181 23.32 -18.76 4.10
N GLU A 182 23.71 -17.99 5.10
CA GLU A 182 24.53 -18.41 6.24
C GLU A 182 23.82 -18.07 7.52
N LEU A 183 23.74 -19.03 8.43
CA LEU A 183 23.10 -18.88 9.73
C LEU A 183 23.71 -19.81 10.76
N ARG A 184 23.29 -19.66 12.01
CA ARG A 184 23.72 -20.51 13.10
C ARG A 184 22.53 -21.00 13.90
N TYR A 185 22.57 -22.27 14.31
CA TYR A 185 21.60 -22.87 15.21
C TYR A 185 22.18 -23.09 16.60
N SER A 186 21.33 -23.01 17.62
CA SER A 186 21.56 -23.56 18.96
C SER A 186 20.29 -24.23 19.43
N GLY A 187 20.30 -25.57 19.54
CA GLY A 187 19.15 -26.36 19.96
C GLY A 187 17.93 -26.25 19.03
N ASP A 188 18.10 -26.29 17.70
CA ASP A 188 17.10 -26.06 16.64
C ASP A 188 16.66 -24.58 16.45
N ILE A 189 17.16 -23.67 17.28
CA ILE A 189 16.80 -22.24 17.24
C ILE A 189 17.89 -21.47 16.50
N ILE A 190 17.50 -20.54 15.61
CA ILE A 190 18.45 -19.65 14.94
C ILE A 190 18.98 -18.65 15.98
N VAL A 191 20.31 -18.47 16.02
CA VAL A 191 21.00 -17.53 16.91
C VAL A 191 22.11 -16.79 16.16
N GLY A 192 22.41 -15.57 16.61
CA GLY A 192 23.46 -14.74 15.97
C GLY A 192 23.02 -14.19 14.63
N GLU A 193 23.97 -13.84 13.80
CA GLU A 193 23.69 -13.26 12.48
C GLU A 193 23.20 -14.33 11.49
N ARG A 194 22.17 -13.97 10.73
CA ARG A 194 21.73 -14.64 9.52
C ARG A 194 21.98 -13.73 8.35
N ASN A 195 22.77 -14.19 7.41
CA ASN A 195 23.09 -13.53 6.17
C ASN A 195 22.39 -14.22 5.00
N VAL A 196 21.73 -13.46 4.15
CA VAL A 196 21.11 -13.95 2.91
C VAL A 196 21.80 -13.25 1.74
N TYR A 197 22.04 -13.97 0.66
CA TYR A 197 22.79 -13.50 -0.48
C TYR A 197 21.95 -13.51 -1.77
N TYR A 198 22.31 -12.66 -2.71
CA TYR A 198 21.88 -12.77 -4.11
C TYR A 198 22.66 -13.90 -4.81
N LYS A 199 22.17 -14.34 -5.98
CA LYS A 199 22.90 -15.30 -6.80
C LYS A 199 24.28 -14.80 -7.27
N SER A 200 24.42 -13.49 -7.39
CA SER A 200 25.71 -12.83 -7.66
C SER A 200 26.76 -13.01 -6.57
N GLY A 201 26.32 -13.50 -5.38
CA GLY A 201 27.16 -13.62 -4.19
C GLY A 201 27.20 -12.38 -3.31
N ASN A 202 26.57 -11.28 -3.74
CA ASN A 202 26.46 -10.08 -2.95
C ASN A 202 25.44 -10.24 -1.82
N LEU A 203 25.69 -9.61 -0.67
CA LEU A 203 24.82 -9.67 0.48
C LEU A 203 23.47 -9.00 0.14
N LYS A 204 22.37 -9.72 0.39
CA LYS A 204 20.99 -9.24 0.19
C LYS A 204 20.38 -8.74 1.48
N SER A 205 20.59 -9.47 2.59
CA SER A 205 20.11 -9.02 3.90
C SER A 205 20.95 -9.62 5.02
N ARG A 206 21.02 -8.90 6.13
CA ARG A 206 21.63 -9.31 7.39
C ARG A 206 20.71 -8.98 8.53
N ILE A 207 20.50 -9.91 9.46
CA ILE A 207 19.70 -9.74 10.67
C ILE A 207 20.26 -10.54 11.83
N LEU A 208 20.25 -9.99 13.02
CA LEU A 208 20.59 -10.68 14.26
C LEU A 208 19.37 -11.41 14.81
N TYR A 209 19.60 -12.65 15.27
CA TYR A 209 18.62 -13.45 16.00
C TYR A 209 19.08 -13.69 17.43
N GLU A 210 18.21 -13.41 18.38
CA GLU A 210 18.38 -13.74 19.79
C GLU A 210 17.23 -14.65 20.24
N PHE A 211 17.52 -15.80 20.81
CA PHE A 211 16.51 -16.78 21.24
C PHE A 211 15.49 -17.15 20.15
N GLY A 212 15.94 -17.22 18.90
CA GLY A 212 15.09 -17.56 17.74
C GLY A 212 14.25 -16.42 17.18
N ARG A 213 14.38 -15.22 17.73
CA ARG A 213 13.64 -14.02 17.30
C ARG A 213 14.57 -13.00 16.69
N LYS A 214 14.05 -12.24 15.71
CA LYS A 214 14.77 -11.11 15.14
C LYS A 214 14.98 -10.04 16.21
N ASN A 215 16.21 -9.57 16.35
CA ASN A 215 16.60 -8.52 17.27
C ASN A 215 17.69 -7.63 16.65
N GLY A 216 17.62 -6.32 16.88
CA GLY A 216 18.56 -5.38 16.28
C GLY A 216 18.19 -4.95 14.87
N ASN A 217 19.10 -4.28 14.20
CA ASN A 217 18.86 -3.68 12.88
C ASN A 217 19.00 -4.72 11.74
N MET A 218 17.89 -5.05 11.08
CA MET A 218 17.94 -5.74 9.81
C MET A 218 18.43 -4.76 8.74
N GLN A 219 19.45 -5.15 8.01
CA GLN A 219 20.00 -4.41 6.88
C GLN A 219 19.66 -5.15 5.60
N ASN A 220 19.01 -4.46 4.66
CA ASN A 220 18.75 -4.95 3.31
C ASN A 220 19.63 -4.17 2.33
N TYR A 221 20.09 -4.85 1.29
CA TYR A 221 20.99 -4.30 0.29
C TYR A 221 20.42 -4.54 -1.12
N TYR A 222 20.70 -3.63 -2.02
CA TYR A 222 20.54 -3.83 -3.46
C TYR A 222 21.60 -4.81 -3.99
N GLU A 223 21.39 -5.31 -5.19
CA GLU A 223 22.30 -6.30 -5.77
C GLU A 223 23.70 -5.73 -6.08
N ASP A 224 23.81 -4.40 -6.24
CA ASP A 224 25.09 -3.69 -6.37
C ASP A 224 25.84 -3.50 -5.02
N GLY A 225 25.26 -3.97 -3.92
CA GLY A 225 25.81 -3.93 -2.57
C GLY A 225 25.52 -2.65 -1.79
N LYS A 226 24.80 -1.68 -2.38
CA LYS A 226 24.38 -0.48 -1.64
C LYS A 226 23.25 -0.80 -0.67
N LEU A 227 23.19 -0.08 0.43
CA LEU A 227 22.15 -0.21 1.44
C LEU A 227 20.78 0.18 0.85
N ALA A 228 19.79 -0.69 1.00
CA ALA A 228 18.40 -0.47 0.57
C ALA A 228 17.47 -0.12 1.74
N ALA A 229 17.70 -0.76 2.91
CA ALA A 229 16.93 -0.43 4.12
C ALA A 229 17.67 -0.81 5.39
N VAL A 230 17.38 -0.09 6.47
CA VAL A 230 17.68 -0.46 7.86
C VAL A 230 16.37 -0.50 8.61
N ILE A 231 16.01 -1.65 9.16
CA ILE A 231 14.73 -1.87 9.83
C ILE A 231 15.02 -2.40 11.24
N PRO A 232 14.70 -1.66 12.30
CA PRO A 232 14.94 -2.09 13.66
C PRO A 232 13.93 -3.13 14.11
N TYR A 233 14.41 -4.26 14.64
CA TYR A 233 13.59 -5.32 15.20
C TYR A 233 13.85 -5.50 16.70
N LYS A 234 12.79 -5.81 17.43
CA LYS A 234 12.81 -6.27 18.80
C LYS A 234 11.78 -7.39 18.96
N ASP A 235 12.23 -8.58 19.31
CA ASP A 235 11.39 -9.78 19.51
C ASP A 235 10.45 -10.05 18.32
N ASP A 236 11.00 -10.07 17.07
CA ASP A 236 10.30 -10.22 15.77
C ASP A 236 9.42 -9.05 15.34
N LYS A 237 9.22 -8.04 16.16
CA LYS A 237 8.45 -6.84 15.85
C LYS A 237 9.37 -5.72 15.36
N ILE A 238 8.88 -4.90 14.43
CA ILE A 238 9.58 -3.67 14.06
C ILE A 238 9.34 -2.65 15.17
N GLU A 239 10.42 -2.10 15.72
CA GLU A 239 10.37 -1.17 16.86
C GLU A 239 11.44 -0.08 16.71
N GLY A 240 11.02 1.17 16.51
CA GLY A 240 11.90 2.32 16.28
C GLY A 240 11.88 2.83 14.85
N GLU A 241 12.90 3.63 14.48
CA GLU A 241 12.98 4.27 13.17
C GLU A 241 13.57 3.34 12.11
N GLY A 242 12.77 2.97 11.11
CA GLY A 242 13.22 2.35 9.87
C GLY A 242 13.68 3.39 8.87
N ALA A 243 14.77 3.12 8.13
CA ALA A 243 15.32 3.97 7.08
C ALA A 243 15.37 3.20 5.76
N PHE A 244 14.97 3.85 4.68
CA PHE A 244 14.88 3.28 3.33
C PHE A 244 15.66 4.15 2.35
N TYR A 245 16.41 3.53 1.46
CA TYR A 245 17.32 4.19 0.54
C TYR A 245 17.00 3.82 -0.91
N LYS A 246 17.27 4.71 -1.83
CA LYS A 246 17.18 4.47 -3.28
C LYS A 246 18.41 3.71 -3.79
N GLU A 247 18.34 3.19 -5.02
CA GLU A 247 19.46 2.50 -5.67
C GLU A 247 20.70 3.38 -5.87
N ASP A 248 20.56 4.70 -5.93
CA ASP A 248 21.66 5.63 -5.96
C ASP A 248 22.38 5.79 -4.59
N GLY A 249 21.78 5.25 -3.53
CA GLY A 249 22.26 5.31 -2.15
C GLY A 249 21.72 6.51 -1.35
N THR A 250 20.87 7.35 -1.95
CA THR A 250 20.27 8.49 -1.23
C THR A 250 19.16 8.01 -0.29
N LEU A 251 19.03 8.66 0.88
CA LEU A 251 17.93 8.39 1.80
C LEU A 251 16.61 8.84 1.17
N ASP A 252 15.64 7.93 1.11
CA ASP A 252 14.31 8.18 0.52
C ASP A 252 13.26 8.45 1.58
N LEU A 253 13.24 7.61 2.63
CA LEU A 253 12.19 7.63 3.63
C LEU A 253 12.71 7.18 5.00
N THR A 254 12.27 7.84 6.08
CA THR A 254 12.32 7.30 7.45
C THR A 254 10.91 7.18 8.00
N VAL A 255 10.66 6.11 8.79
CA VAL A 255 9.36 5.87 9.41
C VAL A 255 9.56 5.28 10.80
N ASN A 256 8.91 5.83 11.79
CA ASN A 256 8.88 5.24 13.13
C ASN A 256 7.81 4.16 13.24
N TYR A 257 8.19 3.05 13.88
CA TYR A 257 7.34 1.89 14.13
C TYR A 257 7.27 1.59 15.62
N LYS A 258 6.11 1.13 16.04
CA LYS A 258 5.86 0.54 17.34
C LYS A 258 5.03 -0.74 17.14
N ASP A 259 5.51 -1.86 17.67
CA ASP A 259 4.84 -3.16 17.48
C ASP A 259 4.56 -3.52 16.00
N SER A 260 5.45 -3.12 15.06
CA SER A 260 5.33 -3.28 13.61
C SER A 260 4.27 -2.40 12.92
N ILE A 261 3.69 -1.45 13.64
CA ILE A 261 2.69 -0.49 13.15
C ILE A 261 3.39 0.86 13.04
N ARG A 262 3.09 1.67 12.02
CA ARG A 262 3.62 3.04 11.94
C ARG A 262 3.03 3.87 13.07
N ASP A 263 3.92 4.36 13.95
CA ASP A 263 3.55 5.16 15.11
C ASP A 263 4.69 6.15 15.41
N GLY A 264 4.42 7.43 15.26
CA GLY A 264 5.39 8.51 15.33
C GLY A 264 5.74 9.14 13.98
N ALA A 265 6.87 9.81 13.91
CA ALA A 265 7.28 10.59 12.75
C ALA A 265 7.65 9.73 11.53
N ALA A 266 7.27 10.22 10.35
CA ALA A 266 7.74 9.74 9.06
C ALA A 266 8.21 10.92 8.21
N LYS A 267 9.33 10.74 7.47
CA LYS A 267 9.90 11.78 6.60
C LYS A 267 10.33 11.18 5.28
N ALA A 268 9.92 11.81 4.18
CA ALA A 268 10.50 11.57 2.87
C ALA A 268 11.52 12.66 2.53
N TYR A 269 12.47 12.33 1.66
CA TYR A 269 13.62 13.20 1.38
C TYR A 269 13.78 13.45 -0.13
N TYR A 270 14.30 14.62 -0.45
CA TYR A 270 14.85 14.93 -1.76
C TYR A 270 16.21 14.25 -1.98
N PRO A 271 16.71 14.15 -3.22
CA PRO A 271 18.03 13.55 -3.48
C PRO A 271 19.19 14.27 -2.82
N ASP A 272 19.06 15.56 -2.48
CA ASP A 272 20.06 16.35 -1.76
C ASP A 272 20.02 16.14 -0.23
N GLY A 273 19.13 15.26 0.25
CA GLY A 273 18.97 14.92 1.66
C GLY A 273 18.07 15.87 2.47
N LYS A 274 17.54 16.93 1.87
CA LYS A 274 16.55 17.78 2.53
C LYS A 274 15.21 17.07 2.65
N VAL A 275 14.46 17.40 3.69
CA VAL A 275 13.12 16.87 3.90
C VAL A 275 12.18 17.37 2.81
N LYS A 276 11.51 16.46 2.13
CA LYS A 276 10.46 16.71 1.15
C LYS A 276 9.07 16.70 1.78
N LEU A 277 8.86 15.78 2.71
CA LEU A 277 7.57 15.61 3.39
C LEU A 277 7.84 15.13 4.82
N ALA A 278 7.11 15.70 5.77
CA ALA A 278 7.09 15.23 7.16
C ALA A 278 5.64 14.99 7.58
N ALA A 279 5.39 13.83 8.18
CA ALA A 279 4.09 13.47 8.70
C ALA A 279 4.24 12.77 10.05
N ASN A 280 3.15 12.68 10.79
CA ASN A 280 3.08 11.87 11.99
C ASN A 280 2.00 10.80 11.85
N TYR A 281 2.27 9.61 12.37
CA TYR A 281 1.36 8.48 12.36
C TYR A 281 1.01 8.07 13.79
N GLN A 282 -0.20 7.61 13.97
CA GLN A 282 -0.69 6.94 15.16
C GLN A 282 -1.50 5.73 14.74
N ASN A 283 -1.10 4.52 15.12
CA ASN A 283 -1.75 3.27 14.73
C ASN A 283 -1.97 3.14 13.21
N ASP A 284 -0.92 3.37 12.39
CA ASP A 284 -0.91 3.36 10.92
C ASP A 284 -1.71 4.49 10.24
N LEU A 285 -2.41 5.32 10.97
CA LEU A 285 -3.17 6.45 10.45
C LEU A 285 -2.38 7.75 10.60
N LYS A 286 -2.42 8.63 9.58
CA LYS A 286 -1.84 9.98 9.73
C LYS A 286 -2.58 10.73 10.83
N ASN A 287 -1.84 11.34 11.75
CA ASN A 287 -2.41 12.11 12.85
C ASN A 287 -1.50 13.31 13.19
N GLY A 288 -2.06 14.51 13.16
CA GLY A 288 -1.31 15.76 13.24
C GLY A 288 -1.05 16.38 11.87
N THR A 289 -0.15 17.33 11.79
CA THR A 289 0.14 18.07 10.56
C THR A 289 1.11 17.29 9.66
N GLU A 290 0.72 17.09 8.40
CA GLU A 290 1.62 16.74 7.32
C GLU A 290 2.17 18.03 6.71
N THR A 291 3.48 18.14 6.58
CA THR A 291 4.16 19.30 5.99
C THR A 291 4.94 18.84 4.76
N GLU A 292 4.63 19.40 3.60
CA GLU A 292 5.42 19.26 2.37
C GLU A 292 6.35 20.48 2.25
N TYR A 293 7.54 20.26 1.70
CA TYR A 293 8.56 21.31 1.52
C TYR A 293 8.94 21.42 0.04
N PHE A 294 9.33 22.60 -0.40
CA PHE A 294 10.06 22.83 -1.64
C PHE A 294 11.49 22.29 -1.58
N GLU A 295 12.15 22.12 -2.71
CA GLU A 295 13.59 21.75 -2.75
C GLU A 295 14.49 22.81 -2.10
N SER A 296 14.06 24.07 -2.04
CA SER A 296 14.71 25.13 -1.27
C SER A 296 14.72 24.87 0.24
N GLY A 297 13.80 24.02 0.72
CA GLY A 297 13.56 23.74 2.14
C GLY A 297 12.46 24.61 2.75
N ALA A 298 11.88 25.56 1.99
CA ALA A 298 10.73 26.33 2.43
C ALA A 298 9.47 25.44 2.52
N VAL A 299 8.57 25.74 3.45
CA VAL A 299 7.29 25.04 3.56
C VAL A 299 6.43 25.30 2.32
N LYS A 300 5.88 24.25 1.73
CA LYS A 300 4.98 24.29 0.59
C LYS A 300 3.51 24.13 0.99
N THR A 301 3.23 23.09 1.81
CA THR A 301 1.89 22.87 2.33
C THR A 301 1.94 22.38 3.77
N GLU A 302 0.90 22.71 4.53
CA GLU A 302 0.59 22.14 5.83
C GLU A 302 -0.84 21.62 5.81
N MET A 303 -1.02 20.32 6.01
CA MET A 303 -2.35 19.68 6.00
C MET A 303 -2.58 18.97 7.34
N PRO A 304 -3.62 19.35 8.09
CA PRO A 304 -3.96 18.69 9.36
C PRO A 304 -4.72 17.40 9.11
N TYR A 305 -4.29 16.32 9.77
CA TYR A 305 -4.92 15.01 9.75
C TYR A 305 -5.40 14.61 11.15
N VAL A 306 -6.58 14.00 11.19
CA VAL A 306 -7.11 13.30 12.35
C VAL A 306 -7.53 11.92 11.88
N ASP A 307 -6.98 10.87 12.47
CA ASP A 307 -7.26 9.46 12.14
C ASP A 307 -7.22 9.16 10.63
N GLY A 308 -6.23 9.72 9.93
CA GLY A 308 -6.00 9.51 8.51
C GLY A 308 -6.81 10.42 7.58
N ILE A 309 -7.70 11.24 8.11
CA ILE A 309 -8.59 12.11 7.35
C ILE A 309 -8.17 13.57 7.54
N VAL A 310 -8.15 14.35 6.44
CA VAL A 310 -7.86 15.79 6.53
C VAL A 310 -8.99 16.49 7.30
N ASN A 311 -8.64 17.16 8.39
CA ASN A 311 -9.62 17.84 9.24
C ASN A 311 -8.97 19.05 9.94
N GLY A 312 -9.48 20.24 9.69
CA GLY A 312 -8.92 21.49 10.19
C GLY A 312 -8.47 22.44 9.08
N VAL A 313 -7.56 23.37 9.38
CA VAL A 313 -7.10 24.39 8.43
C VAL A 313 -5.84 23.92 7.72
N GLY A 314 -5.98 23.62 6.42
CA GLY A 314 -4.85 23.40 5.52
C GLY A 314 -4.29 24.73 5.02
N ARG A 315 -2.96 24.77 4.81
CA ARG A 315 -2.23 25.95 4.32
C ARG A 315 -1.36 25.59 3.14
N GLU A 316 -1.28 26.50 2.20
CA GLU A 316 -0.34 26.47 1.08
C GLU A 316 0.49 27.75 1.08
N TYR A 317 1.77 27.64 0.73
CA TYR A 317 2.73 28.75 0.77
C TYR A 317 3.37 28.95 -0.62
N TYR A 318 3.77 30.17 -0.90
CA TYR A 318 4.71 30.47 -1.98
C TYR A 318 6.11 29.97 -1.62
N GLU A 319 6.96 29.72 -2.58
CA GLU A 319 8.35 29.31 -2.33
C GLU A 319 9.15 30.40 -1.60
N THR A 320 8.73 31.65 -1.69
CA THR A 320 9.25 32.80 -0.90
C THR A 320 8.81 32.80 0.56
N SER A 321 8.14 31.71 1.02
CA SER A 321 7.62 31.49 2.39
C SER A 321 6.42 32.36 2.77
N GLY A 322 5.84 33.14 1.85
CA GLY A 322 4.59 33.84 2.06
C GLY A 322 3.38 32.87 2.04
N LEU A 323 2.41 33.08 2.92
CA LEU A 323 1.16 32.32 2.89
C LEU A 323 0.41 32.63 1.58
N LYS A 324 -0.01 31.57 0.87
CA LYS A 324 -0.74 31.66 -0.40
C LYS A 324 -2.22 31.39 -0.21
N MET A 325 -2.54 30.42 0.64
CA MET A 325 -3.93 30.01 0.88
C MET A 325 -4.08 29.38 2.27
N GLU A 326 -5.23 29.65 2.89
CA GLU A 326 -5.78 28.87 4.00
C GLU A 326 -7.15 28.33 3.59
N MET A 327 -7.43 27.07 3.88
CA MET A 327 -8.68 26.41 3.58
C MET A 327 -9.09 25.53 4.73
N THR A 328 -10.34 25.67 5.19
CA THR A 328 -10.89 24.80 6.23
C THR A 328 -11.45 23.53 5.61
N TYR A 329 -11.06 22.39 6.17
CA TYR A 329 -11.54 21.06 5.79
C TYR A 329 -12.28 20.40 6.94
N VAL A 330 -13.37 19.72 6.61
CA VAL A 330 -14.09 18.81 7.50
C VAL A 330 -14.24 17.50 6.75
N ASP A 331 -13.73 16.39 7.31
CA ASP A 331 -13.76 15.06 6.71
C ASP A 331 -13.23 15.04 5.27
N ALA A 332 -12.07 15.69 5.04
CA ALA A 332 -11.40 15.85 3.77
C ALA A 332 -12.14 16.70 2.72
N VAL A 333 -13.25 17.30 3.07
CA VAL A 333 -14.04 18.16 2.20
C VAL A 333 -13.84 19.62 2.60
N ALA A 334 -13.61 20.52 1.63
CA ALA A 334 -13.55 21.96 1.89
C ALA A 334 -14.90 22.44 2.47
N ASN A 335 -14.86 22.96 3.70
CA ASN A 335 -16.07 23.36 4.41
C ASN A 335 -15.74 24.48 5.42
N GLY A 336 -16.18 25.68 5.12
CA GLY A 336 -15.85 26.89 5.87
C GLY A 336 -15.18 27.95 5.01
N THR A 337 -14.43 28.84 5.62
CA THR A 337 -13.80 29.97 4.93
C THR A 337 -12.45 29.60 4.34
N ALA A 338 -12.24 29.95 3.07
CA ALA A 338 -10.96 29.98 2.41
C ALA A 338 -10.46 31.42 2.32
N LYS A 339 -9.14 31.60 2.54
CA LYS A 339 -8.46 32.90 2.35
C LYS A 339 -7.32 32.70 1.38
N PHE A 340 -7.17 33.64 0.45
CA PHE A 340 -6.16 33.66 -0.58
C PHE A 340 -5.32 34.92 -0.43
N TYR A 341 -4.02 34.79 -0.58
CA TYR A 341 -3.06 35.86 -0.39
C TYR A 341 -2.20 36.03 -1.64
N ASP A 342 -1.76 37.24 -1.90
CA ASP A 342 -0.78 37.53 -2.97
C ASP A 342 0.66 37.24 -2.49
N GLN A 343 1.62 37.42 -3.40
CA GLN A 343 3.04 37.18 -3.08
C GLN A 343 3.63 38.15 -2.04
N ASP A 344 2.98 39.32 -1.84
CA ASP A 344 3.34 40.30 -0.81
C ASP A 344 2.70 39.97 0.55
N GLY A 345 1.94 38.87 0.65
CA GLY A 345 1.26 38.41 1.86
C GLY A 345 -0.04 39.16 2.16
N LYS A 346 -0.55 39.94 1.21
CA LYS A 346 -1.81 40.66 1.38
C LYS A 346 -2.97 39.77 0.98
N LEU A 347 -4.08 39.87 1.71
CA LEU A 347 -5.32 39.16 1.39
C LEU A 347 -5.84 39.61 0.01
N SER A 348 -5.98 38.67 -0.91
CA SER A 348 -6.47 38.90 -2.28
C SER A 348 -7.93 38.45 -2.43
N ALA A 349 -8.37 37.42 -1.71
CA ALA A 349 -9.75 36.98 -1.66
C ALA A 349 -10.10 36.20 -0.40
N GLU A 350 -11.38 36.24 -0.03
CA GLU A 350 -12.00 35.32 0.93
C GLU A 350 -13.23 34.69 0.27
N ALA A 351 -13.46 33.39 0.48
CA ALA A 351 -14.64 32.70 -0.03
C ALA A 351 -15.14 31.66 0.96
N ASN A 352 -16.46 31.47 1.03
CA ASN A 352 -17.07 30.45 1.82
C ASN A 352 -17.30 29.18 1.00
N TYR A 353 -16.99 28.04 1.58
CA TYR A 353 -17.17 26.72 1.00
C TYR A 353 -18.10 25.86 1.84
N LYS A 354 -18.90 25.06 1.17
CA LYS A 354 -19.76 24.04 1.75
C LYS A 354 -19.76 22.81 0.85
N ASP A 355 -19.51 21.65 1.44
CA ASP A 355 -19.46 20.36 0.71
C ASP A 355 -18.54 20.39 -0.52
N GLY A 356 -17.38 21.06 -0.40
CA GLY A 356 -16.35 21.19 -1.43
C GLY A 356 -16.62 22.23 -2.51
N LYS A 357 -17.73 22.98 -2.40
CA LYS A 357 -18.17 24.00 -3.37
C LYS A 357 -18.23 25.37 -2.76
N LYS A 358 -17.98 26.42 -3.54
CA LYS A 358 -18.27 27.79 -3.10
C LYS A 358 -19.77 27.91 -2.78
N ASP A 359 -20.08 28.30 -1.58
CA ASP A 359 -21.46 28.47 -1.10
C ASP A 359 -21.48 29.56 -0.05
N GLY A 360 -22.09 30.69 -0.37
CA GLY A 360 -22.05 31.92 0.41
C GLY A 360 -21.23 33.02 -0.24
N THR A 361 -20.76 33.95 0.56
CA THR A 361 -20.09 35.19 0.09
C THR A 361 -18.63 34.96 -0.29
N GLN A 362 -18.21 35.52 -1.43
CA GLN A 362 -16.83 35.77 -1.79
C GLN A 362 -16.57 37.27 -1.74
N LYS A 363 -15.40 37.67 -1.23
CA LYS A 363 -14.85 39.03 -1.22
C LYS A 363 -13.52 39.04 -1.93
N ASP A 364 -13.33 39.96 -2.88
CA ASP A 364 -12.09 40.15 -3.61
C ASP A 364 -11.46 41.48 -3.25
N TYR A 365 -10.14 41.50 -3.07
CA TYR A 365 -9.38 42.66 -2.62
C TYR A 365 -8.30 43.05 -3.65
N ASP A 366 -7.99 44.31 -3.74
CA ASP A 366 -6.89 44.80 -4.55
C ASP A 366 -5.52 44.64 -3.87
N LYS A 367 -4.45 44.95 -4.59
CA LYS A 367 -3.06 44.92 -4.08
C LYS A 367 -2.81 45.83 -2.87
N ASN A 368 -3.70 46.74 -2.53
CA ASN A 368 -3.63 47.60 -1.35
C ASN A 368 -4.47 47.06 -0.17
N GLY A 369 -5.14 45.92 -0.36
CA GLY A 369 -6.02 45.30 0.63
C GLY A 369 -7.41 45.91 0.72
N ARG A 370 -7.82 46.72 -0.30
CA ARG A 370 -9.14 47.33 -0.35
C ARG A 370 -10.13 46.41 -1.03
N LEU A 371 -11.33 46.28 -0.45
CA LEU A 371 -12.43 45.51 -1.05
C LEU A 371 -12.81 46.08 -2.41
N VAL A 372 -12.77 45.27 -3.46
CA VAL A 372 -13.12 45.66 -4.86
C VAL A 372 -14.37 44.97 -5.35
N ALA A 373 -14.69 43.77 -4.83
CA ALA A 373 -15.93 43.10 -5.18
C ALA A 373 -16.43 42.21 -4.03
N GLU A 374 -17.75 42.06 -4.01
CA GLU A 374 -18.47 41.08 -3.15
C GLU A 374 -19.49 40.34 -4.01
N SER A 375 -19.47 39.02 -3.96
CA SER A 375 -20.31 38.14 -4.76
C SER A 375 -20.88 36.99 -3.92
N ASN A 376 -22.08 36.53 -4.25
CA ASN A 376 -22.69 35.41 -3.57
C ASN A 376 -22.77 34.19 -4.49
N TYR A 377 -22.43 33.02 -3.94
CA TYR A 377 -22.43 31.75 -4.64
C TYR A 377 -23.33 30.73 -3.97
N VAL A 378 -23.96 29.89 -4.79
CA VAL A 378 -24.65 28.68 -4.37
C VAL A 378 -24.10 27.52 -5.19
N LYS A 379 -23.38 26.58 -4.55
CA LYS A 379 -22.78 25.39 -5.20
C LYS A 379 -21.94 25.73 -6.44
N ASP A 380 -20.99 26.66 -6.30
CA ASP A 380 -20.08 27.19 -7.32
C ASP A 380 -20.73 28.12 -8.37
N VAL A 381 -22.03 28.32 -8.30
CA VAL A 381 -22.75 29.18 -9.24
C VAL A 381 -23.02 30.53 -8.58
N LEU A 382 -22.72 31.62 -9.30
CA LEU A 382 -23.04 32.99 -8.84
C LEU A 382 -24.55 33.13 -8.74
N ASP A 383 -25.04 33.35 -7.53
CA ASP A 383 -26.46 33.43 -7.24
C ASP A 383 -26.71 34.41 -6.06
N GLY A 384 -27.44 35.46 -6.32
CA GLY A 384 -27.67 36.54 -5.38
C GLY A 384 -27.05 37.87 -5.81
N GLU A 385 -26.77 38.69 -4.82
CA GLU A 385 -26.24 40.04 -5.05
C GLU A 385 -24.75 40.01 -5.36
N TYR A 386 -24.35 40.83 -6.34
CA TYR A 386 -22.97 41.17 -6.70
C TYR A 386 -22.76 42.66 -6.50
N LYS A 387 -21.66 43.05 -5.86
CA LYS A 387 -21.25 44.44 -5.65
C LYS A 387 -19.84 44.68 -6.14
N GLU A 388 -19.61 45.81 -6.81
CA GLU A 388 -18.30 46.37 -7.03
C GLU A 388 -18.11 47.64 -6.15
N PHE A 389 -16.87 47.94 -5.84
CA PHE A 389 -16.55 49.08 -4.99
C PHE A 389 -15.49 49.97 -5.65
N TYR A 390 -15.55 51.27 -5.39
CA TYR A 390 -14.52 52.22 -5.67
C TYR A 390 -13.36 52.10 -4.65
N GLU A 391 -12.25 52.74 -5.00
CA GLU A 391 -11.04 52.73 -4.13
C GLU A 391 -11.26 53.34 -2.75
N ASP A 392 -12.26 54.23 -2.60
CA ASP A 392 -12.64 54.83 -1.31
C ASP A 392 -13.64 53.99 -0.50
N GLY A 393 -13.97 52.77 -0.99
CA GLY A 393 -14.87 51.83 -0.35
C GLY A 393 -16.36 52.06 -0.60
N LYS A 394 -16.72 53.10 -1.37
CA LYS A 394 -18.12 53.31 -1.77
C LYS A 394 -18.54 52.31 -2.83
N VAL A 395 -19.81 51.92 -2.84
CA VAL A 395 -20.38 51.05 -3.84
C VAL A 395 -20.32 51.72 -5.22
N LYS A 396 -19.72 51.03 -6.20
CA LYS A 396 -19.63 51.42 -7.61
C LYS A 396 -20.82 50.89 -8.40
N SER A 397 -21.16 49.62 -8.17
CA SER A 397 -22.33 49.00 -8.78
C SER A 397 -22.90 47.88 -7.92
N THR A 398 -24.20 47.63 -8.09
CA THR A 398 -24.87 46.42 -7.59
C THR A 398 -25.60 45.71 -8.71
N ALA A 399 -25.58 44.39 -8.72
CA ALA A 399 -26.27 43.56 -9.70
C ALA A 399 -26.85 42.31 -9.01
N SER A 400 -27.86 41.71 -9.60
CA SER A 400 -28.46 40.49 -9.10
C SER A 400 -28.26 39.36 -10.11
N TYR A 401 -27.84 38.20 -9.59
CA TYR A 401 -27.66 36.97 -10.38
C TYR A 401 -28.60 35.89 -9.89
N ALA A 402 -29.16 35.12 -10.82
CA ALA A 402 -29.90 33.90 -10.54
C ALA A 402 -29.34 32.77 -11.38
N ASN A 403 -28.81 31.71 -10.73
CA ASN A 403 -28.17 30.58 -11.39
C ASN A 403 -27.09 30.98 -12.43
N GLY A 404 -26.26 31.97 -12.11
CA GLY A 404 -25.18 32.48 -12.99
C GLY A 404 -25.67 33.45 -14.10
N ILE A 405 -26.94 33.75 -14.11
CA ILE A 405 -27.57 34.65 -15.12
C ILE A 405 -27.83 35.97 -14.45
N LEU A 406 -27.37 37.07 -15.09
CA LEU A 406 -27.68 38.43 -14.64
C LEU A 406 -29.17 38.69 -14.85
N GLU A 407 -29.89 38.95 -13.76
CA GLU A 407 -31.33 39.08 -13.71
C GLU A 407 -31.73 40.22 -12.76
N GLY A 408 -32.75 40.98 -13.09
CA GLY A 408 -33.21 42.08 -12.27
C GLY A 408 -32.50 43.40 -12.49
N LEU A 409 -32.45 44.25 -11.49
CA LEU A 409 -32.00 45.65 -11.60
C LEU A 409 -30.49 45.75 -11.25
N THR A 410 -29.71 46.29 -12.16
CA THR A 410 -28.34 46.73 -11.89
C THR A 410 -28.34 48.22 -11.61
N LEU A 411 -27.75 48.62 -10.47
CA LEU A 411 -27.57 50.02 -10.09
C LEU A 411 -26.07 50.39 -10.23
N VAL A 412 -25.80 51.55 -10.84
CA VAL A 412 -24.45 52.09 -10.95
C VAL A 412 -24.41 53.47 -10.30
N TYR A 413 -23.37 53.65 -9.49
CA TYR A 413 -23.17 54.87 -8.71
C TYR A 413 -21.93 55.65 -9.20
N ASP A 414 -21.93 56.96 -8.98
CA ASP A 414 -20.72 57.79 -9.24
C ASP A 414 -19.75 57.74 -8.03
N THR A 415 -18.56 58.35 -8.15
CA THR A 415 -17.55 58.42 -7.09
C THR A 415 -17.99 59.20 -5.88
N ALA A 416 -19.03 60.03 -5.95
CA ALA A 416 -19.64 60.72 -4.81
C ALA A 416 -20.63 59.78 -4.06
N GLY A 417 -21.07 58.68 -4.68
CA GLY A 417 -22.05 57.73 -4.18
C GLY A 417 -23.48 58.02 -4.63
N ASN A 418 -23.67 58.91 -5.62
CA ASN A 418 -24.98 59.17 -6.17
C ASN A 418 -25.34 58.16 -7.25
N LEU A 419 -26.59 57.77 -7.35
CA LEU A 419 -27.08 56.89 -8.41
C LEU A 419 -26.91 57.52 -9.77
N SER A 420 -26.21 56.81 -10.67
CA SER A 420 -25.94 57.22 -12.04
C SER A 420 -26.81 56.50 -13.07
N TYR A 421 -27.02 55.18 -12.83
CA TYR A 421 -27.88 54.37 -13.72
C TYR A 421 -28.70 53.35 -12.95
N GLU A 422 -29.91 53.09 -13.46
CA GLU A 422 -30.75 51.94 -13.22
C GLU A 422 -30.85 51.13 -14.53
N ILE A 423 -30.40 49.88 -14.53
CA ILE A 423 -30.36 49.07 -15.74
C ILE A 423 -31.04 47.71 -15.45
N PRO A 424 -32.26 47.50 -15.96
CA PRO A 424 -32.94 46.23 -15.82
C PRO A 424 -32.35 45.17 -16.76
N TYR A 425 -32.13 43.95 -16.25
CA TYR A 425 -31.65 42.80 -17.00
C TYR A 425 -32.62 41.64 -16.90
N VAL A 426 -32.79 40.95 -18.03
CA VAL A 426 -33.48 39.66 -18.14
C VAL A 426 -32.61 38.73 -18.98
N ASN A 427 -32.21 37.56 -18.43
CA ASN A 427 -31.37 36.60 -19.13
C ASN A 427 -30.08 37.21 -19.72
N ASN A 428 -29.30 37.95 -18.92
CA ASN A 428 -28.06 38.66 -19.30
C ASN A 428 -28.25 39.78 -20.33
N ARG A 429 -29.49 40.20 -20.65
CA ARG A 429 -29.78 41.25 -21.64
C ARG A 429 -30.54 42.39 -20.99
N LYS A 430 -30.18 43.62 -21.36
CA LYS A 430 -30.97 44.78 -20.95
C LYS A 430 -32.40 44.61 -21.48
N GLU A 431 -33.37 44.72 -20.61
CA GLU A 431 -34.81 44.56 -20.93
C GLU A 431 -35.62 45.52 -20.07
N GLY A 432 -36.41 46.42 -20.70
CA GLY A 432 -37.18 47.44 -20.00
C GLY A 432 -36.48 48.81 -20.03
N LYS A 433 -36.87 49.67 -19.09
CA LYS A 433 -36.38 51.05 -19.06
C LYS A 433 -35.03 51.18 -18.34
N VAL A 434 -34.00 51.57 -19.07
CA VAL A 434 -32.73 52.04 -18.53
C VAL A 434 -32.87 53.50 -18.18
N LYS A 435 -32.54 53.87 -16.94
CA LYS A 435 -32.57 55.27 -16.48
C LYS A 435 -31.14 55.74 -16.20
N ARG A 436 -30.90 57.01 -16.51
CA ARG A 436 -29.68 57.74 -16.20
C ARG A 436 -29.99 58.95 -15.35
N TYR A 437 -29.12 59.29 -14.41
CA TYR A 437 -29.32 60.36 -13.45
C TYR A 437 -28.16 61.36 -13.53
N TYR A 438 -28.49 62.62 -13.19
CA TYR A 438 -27.50 63.66 -12.91
C TYR A 438 -26.80 63.41 -11.56
N PRO A 439 -25.59 63.99 -11.35
CA PRO A 439 -24.92 63.84 -10.06
C PRO A 439 -25.72 64.33 -8.82
N GLY A 440 -26.77 65.11 -9.02
CA GLY A 440 -27.70 65.55 -7.98
C GLY A 440 -28.83 64.56 -7.68
N GLY A 441 -28.93 63.45 -8.45
CA GLY A 441 -29.97 62.45 -8.30
C GLY A 441 -31.23 62.68 -9.15
N GLU A 442 -31.29 63.82 -9.91
CA GLU A 442 -32.43 64.09 -10.78
C GLU A 442 -32.31 63.18 -12.04
N LEU A 443 -33.49 62.76 -12.58
CA LEU A 443 -33.54 61.93 -13.79
C LEU A 443 -33.00 62.72 -15.00
N MET A 444 -31.93 62.22 -15.65
CA MET A 444 -31.33 62.80 -16.84
C MET A 444 -32.02 62.27 -18.11
N GLY A 445 -32.43 61.01 -18.09
CA GLY A 445 -33.16 60.39 -19.17
C GLY A 445 -33.48 58.91 -18.93
N GLU A 446 -34.44 58.42 -19.71
CA GLU A 446 -34.79 56.99 -19.73
C GLU A 446 -35.01 56.51 -21.15
N VAL A 447 -34.52 55.28 -21.44
CA VAL A 447 -34.69 54.65 -22.74
C VAL A 447 -35.08 53.19 -22.56
N THR A 448 -36.03 52.74 -23.40
CA THR A 448 -36.44 51.32 -23.36
C THR A 448 -35.47 50.43 -24.13
N TYR A 449 -35.13 49.30 -23.54
CA TYR A 449 -34.37 48.20 -24.18
C TYR A 449 -35.27 46.99 -24.40
N GLU A 450 -35.17 46.38 -25.58
CA GLU A 450 -35.78 45.11 -25.91
C GLU A 450 -34.69 44.14 -26.42
N LYS A 451 -34.53 42.98 -25.79
CA LYS A 451 -33.51 41.98 -26.15
C LYS A 451 -32.09 42.52 -26.23
N GLY A 452 -31.74 43.45 -25.36
CA GLY A 452 -30.41 44.07 -25.26
C GLY A 452 -30.18 45.28 -26.17
N LYS A 453 -31.17 45.68 -26.93
CA LYS A 453 -31.08 46.81 -27.89
C LYS A 453 -32.02 47.96 -27.53
N LYS A 454 -31.60 49.20 -27.71
CA LYS A 454 -32.46 50.37 -27.56
C LYS A 454 -33.64 50.24 -28.53
N HIS A 455 -34.85 50.32 -28.02
CA HIS A 455 -36.09 50.20 -28.78
C HIS A 455 -37.20 51.04 -28.12
N GLY A 456 -37.89 51.85 -28.91
CA GLY A 456 -38.92 52.79 -28.40
C GLY A 456 -38.37 54.17 -28.05
N MET A 457 -39.03 54.91 -27.20
CA MET A 457 -38.70 56.29 -26.89
C MET A 457 -37.59 56.41 -25.85
N LEU A 458 -36.62 57.27 -26.13
CA LEU A 458 -35.78 57.93 -25.16
C LEU A 458 -36.46 59.27 -24.77
N ASP A 459 -36.67 59.48 -23.49
CA ASP A 459 -37.03 60.75 -22.91
C ASP A 459 -35.81 61.35 -22.18
N ALA A 460 -35.35 62.53 -22.56
CA ALA A 460 -34.25 63.25 -21.92
C ALA A 460 -34.78 64.50 -21.21
N TYR A 461 -34.23 64.73 -20.00
CA TYR A 461 -34.70 65.79 -19.11
C TYR A 461 -33.59 66.77 -18.72
N ASN A 462 -33.93 68.00 -18.45
CA ASN A 462 -33.11 68.98 -17.77
C ASN A 462 -33.05 68.69 -16.28
N LYS A 463 -32.08 69.29 -15.57
CA LYS A 463 -31.98 69.12 -14.09
C LYS A 463 -33.22 69.55 -13.29
N ASP A 464 -34.02 70.48 -13.82
CA ASP A 464 -35.26 70.92 -13.24
C ASP A 464 -36.44 69.95 -13.49
N GLY A 465 -36.18 68.79 -14.14
CA GLY A 465 -37.20 67.79 -14.48
C GLY A 465 -38.00 68.09 -15.73
N THR A 466 -37.74 69.22 -16.41
CA THR A 466 -38.43 69.52 -17.66
C THR A 466 -37.89 68.67 -18.79
N LEU A 467 -38.78 68.21 -19.68
CA LEU A 467 -38.45 67.40 -20.84
C LEU A 467 -37.63 68.20 -21.83
N MET A 468 -36.39 67.75 -22.18
CA MET A 468 -35.43 68.40 -23.09
C MET A 468 -35.51 67.83 -24.49
N ALA A 469 -35.65 66.51 -24.64
CA ALA A 469 -35.66 65.82 -25.89
C ALA A 469 -36.44 64.51 -25.87
N LYS A 470 -36.99 64.11 -27.01
CA LYS A 470 -37.53 62.80 -27.31
C LYS A 470 -36.88 62.21 -28.53
N VAL A 471 -36.38 60.96 -28.44
CA VAL A 471 -35.78 60.27 -29.60
C VAL A 471 -36.36 58.87 -29.70
N LEU A 472 -36.78 58.50 -30.91
CA LEU A 472 -37.29 57.17 -31.22
C LEU A 472 -36.13 56.28 -31.66
N PHE A 473 -35.94 55.18 -30.98
CA PHE A 473 -34.95 54.12 -31.34
C PHE A 473 -35.63 52.90 -31.92
N ASN A 474 -34.94 52.27 -32.88
CA ASN A 474 -35.27 50.95 -33.38
C ASN A 474 -33.98 50.13 -33.51
N LYS A 475 -33.81 49.15 -32.64
CA LYS A 475 -32.65 48.22 -32.58
C LYS A 475 -31.29 48.97 -32.58
N ASP A 476 -31.14 49.92 -31.67
CA ASP A 476 -29.99 50.79 -31.42
C ASP A 476 -29.83 51.95 -32.41
N GLU A 477 -30.67 52.04 -33.43
CA GLU A 477 -30.64 53.14 -34.41
C GLU A 477 -31.62 54.25 -34.00
N ALA A 478 -31.14 55.47 -33.89
CA ALA A 478 -31.97 56.64 -33.66
C ALA A 478 -32.68 57.03 -34.96
N ILE A 479 -34.00 56.79 -35.03
CA ILE A 479 -34.82 56.99 -36.24
C ILE A 479 -35.24 58.41 -36.35
N LYS A 480 -35.66 59.06 -35.26
CA LYS A 480 -36.23 60.39 -35.26
C LYS A 480 -36.16 60.99 -33.84
N GLY A 481 -35.84 62.26 -33.76
CA GLY A 481 -35.82 62.98 -32.48
C GLY A 481 -36.33 64.39 -32.58
N TYR A 482 -36.78 64.87 -31.40
CA TYR A 482 -37.22 66.26 -31.25
C TYR A 482 -36.53 66.91 -30.06
N SER A 483 -35.94 68.06 -30.20
CA SER A 483 -35.50 68.92 -29.13
C SER A 483 -36.69 69.77 -28.63
N LEU A 484 -36.77 69.96 -27.34
CA LEU A 484 -37.89 70.64 -26.66
C LEU A 484 -37.30 71.79 -25.84
N ASN A 485 -37.45 73.01 -26.36
CA ASN A 485 -37.05 74.22 -25.63
C ASN A 485 -38.26 74.79 -24.89
N HIS A 486 -38.12 75.16 -23.62
CA HIS A 486 -39.17 75.68 -22.76
C HIS A 486 -39.99 76.75 -23.45
N GLY A 487 -41.31 76.51 -23.69
CA GLY A 487 -42.23 77.45 -24.31
C GLY A 487 -42.12 77.64 -25.84
N LYS A 488 -41.38 76.78 -26.56
CA LYS A 488 -41.25 76.72 -27.99
C LYS A 488 -41.77 75.43 -28.61
N ASP A 489 -42.16 75.47 -29.87
CA ASP A 489 -42.55 74.27 -30.60
C ASP A 489 -41.41 73.27 -30.69
N PRO A 490 -41.68 71.95 -30.66
CA PRO A 490 -40.66 70.88 -30.82
C PRO A 490 -39.90 71.06 -32.18
N VAL A 491 -38.57 71.01 -32.06
CA VAL A 491 -37.71 71.15 -33.28
C VAL A 491 -37.20 69.74 -33.63
N LEU A 492 -37.38 69.36 -34.90
CA LEU A 492 -36.85 68.07 -35.39
C LEU A 492 -35.33 68.12 -35.36
N MET A 493 -34.69 67.09 -34.80
CA MET A 493 -33.25 66.92 -34.71
C MET A 493 -32.63 66.56 -36.06
N SER A 494 -31.44 67.09 -36.32
CA SER A 494 -30.59 66.70 -37.44
C SER A 494 -30.01 65.32 -37.25
N GLU A 495 -29.47 64.70 -38.31
CA GLU A 495 -28.77 63.40 -38.20
C GLU A 495 -27.54 63.44 -37.26
N GLU A 496 -26.84 64.58 -37.24
CA GLU A 496 -25.67 64.80 -36.37
C GLU A 496 -26.08 64.88 -34.89
N GLU A 497 -27.18 65.58 -34.57
CA GLU A 497 -27.74 65.61 -33.20
C GLU A 497 -28.25 64.24 -32.75
N LEU A 498 -28.90 63.51 -33.67
CA LEU A 498 -29.33 62.10 -33.35
C LEU A 498 -28.15 61.17 -33.03
N LYS A 499 -27.03 61.32 -33.75
CA LYS A 499 -25.80 60.61 -33.55
C LYS A 499 -25.20 60.91 -32.15
N LEU A 500 -25.11 62.17 -31.78
CA LEU A 500 -24.61 62.62 -30.48
C LEU A 500 -25.46 62.06 -29.33
N ILE A 501 -26.78 62.07 -29.50
CA ILE A 501 -27.66 61.46 -28.48
C ILE A 501 -27.50 59.96 -28.42
N ASN A 502 -27.29 59.30 -29.57
CA ASN A 502 -27.04 57.83 -29.54
C ASN A 502 -25.76 57.45 -28.80
N GLU A 503 -24.74 58.29 -28.88
CA GLU A 503 -23.47 58.12 -28.15
C GLU A 503 -23.59 58.47 -26.64
N ALA A 504 -24.48 59.40 -26.28
CA ALA A 504 -24.66 59.89 -24.92
C ALA A 504 -25.50 58.96 -24.04
N TYR A 505 -26.37 58.16 -24.61
CA TYR A 505 -27.29 57.23 -23.92
C TYR A 505 -27.09 55.78 -24.40
#